data_8f264caa091ed35ecbf6766863103570
#
_entry.id   8f264caa091ed35ecbf6766863103570
#
_cell.length_a   1.000
_cell.length_b   1.000
_cell.length_c   1.000
_cell.angle_alpha   90.00
_cell.angle_beta   90.00
_cell.angle_gamma   90.00
#
_symmetry.space_group_name_H-M   'P 1'
#
loop_
_entity.id
_entity.type
_entity.pdbx_description
1 polymer ?
#
loop_
_entity_poly.entity_id
_entity_poly.type
_entity_poly.pdbx_seq_one_letter_code
_entity_poly.pdbx_strand_id
1 'polypeptide(L)'
;DEGTSYTQVSAGTTHTVLLRSDGNAVACGNNEDGQCDIPPLDAGMSYTQVSAGGDHTVLLRSDGSAIACGNNLFGQVDIPQLEQGICYTQVSAGMTHTVLLRSD
;
A
#
# COMPACT_ATOMS: atom_id res chain seq x y z
N ASP A 1 -18.12 -8.59 4.17
CA ASP A 1 -18.58 -9.97 4.15
C ASP A 1 -18.64 -10.51 5.57
N GLU A 2 -19.53 -11.43 5.80
CA GLU A 2 -19.64 -12.11 7.08
C GLU A 2 -18.33 -12.84 7.39
N GLY A 3 -17.80 -12.63 8.59
CA GLY A 3 -16.54 -13.23 8.99
C GLY A 3 -15.31 -12.46 8.58
N THR A 4 -15.48 -11.36 7.85
CA THR A 4 -14.35 -10.52 7.45
C THR A 4 -14.37 -9.24 8.27
N SER A 5 -13.21 -8.84 8.76
CA SER A 5 -13.05 -7.60 9.52
C SER A 5 -11.89 -6.80 8.94
N TYR A 6 -11.74 -5.59 9.41
CA TYR A 6 -10.58 -4.76 9.06
C TYR A 6 -9.53 -4.88 10.15
N THR A 7 -8.27 -5.03 9.74
CA THR A 7 -7.15 -5.21 10.67
C THR A 7 -6.26 -3.99 10.75
N GLN A 8 -6.26 -3.16 9.72
CA GLN A 8 -5.51 -1.90 9.71
C GLN A 8 -6.32 -0.84 8.97
N VAL A 9 -6.17 0.39 9.39
CA VAL A 9 -6.73 1.54 8.66
C VAL A 9 -5.64 2.60 8.55
N SER A 10 -5.65 3.34 7.45
CA SER A 10 -4.71 4.45 7.26
C SER A 10 -5.43 5.55 6.49
N ALA A 11 -5.37 6.75 7.02
CA ALA A 11 -6.03 7.90 6.41
C ALA A 11 -4.99 8.82 5.77
N GLY A 12 -5.18 9.10 4.48
CA GLY A 12 -4.39 10.09 3.77
C GLY A 12 -5.06 11.45 3.81
N THR A 13 -4.58 12.35 2.97
CA THR A 13 -5.18 13.69 2.92
C THR A 13 -6.59 13.65 2.34
N THR A 14 -6.80 12.83 1.32
CA THR A 14 -8.05 12.83 0.57
C THR A 14 -8.68 11.45 0.44
N HIS A 15 -8.08 10.41 1.04
CA HIS A 15 -8.57 9.05 0.89
C HIS A 15 -8.25 8.23 2.13
N THR A 16 -8.89 7.06 2.22
CA THR A 16 -8.69 6.13 3.32
C THR A 16 -8.42 4.75 2.75
N VAL A 17 -7.49 4.02 3.34
CA VAL A 17 -7.14 2.66 2.93
C VAL A 17 -7.35 1.72 4.11
N LEU A 18 -7.94 0.57 3.84
CA LEU A 18 -8.28 -0.41 4.87
C LEU A 18 -7.73 -1.78 4.46
N LEU A 19 -7.11 -2.45 5.43
CA LEU A 19 -6.62 -3.83 5.23
C LEU A 19 -7.64 -4.77 5.85
N ARG A 20 -8.10 -5.74 5.06
CA ARG A 20 -9.10 -6.71 5.50
C ARG A 20 -8.42 -7.93 6.10
N SER A 21 -9.14 -8.63 6.96
CA SER A 21 -8.63 -9.86 7.58
C SER A 21 -8.38 -10.98 6.57
N ASP A 22 -8.99 -10.91 5.39
CA ASP A 22 -8.76 -11.89 4.32
C ASP A 22 -7.52 -11.56 3.48
N GLY A 23 -6.78 -10.52 3.83
CA GLY A 23 -5.55 -10.14 3.13
C GLY A 23 -5.74 -9.21 1.95
N ASN A 24 -6.96 -8.82 1.64
CA ASN A 24 -7.24 -7.84 0.61
C ASN A 24 -7.27 -6.43 1.19
N ALA A 25 -7.04 -5.44 0.36
CA ALA A 25 -7.14 -4.05 0.76
C ALA A 25 -8.21 -3.35 -0.06
N VAL A 26 -8.88 -2.39 0.56
CA VAL A 26 -9.87 -1.55 -0.12
C VAL A 26 -9.57 -0.09 0.21
N ALA A 27 -9.97 0.80 -0.68
CA ALA A 27 -9.76 2.22 -0.47
C ALA A 27 -10.99 2.99 -0.91
N CYS A 28 -11.22 4.13 -0.27
CA CYS A 28 -12.33 5.01 -0.63
C CYS A 28 -11.91 6.46 -0.47
N GLY A 29 -12.63 7.33 -1.14
CA GLY A 29 -12.37 8.76 -1.14
C GLY A 29 -11.97 9.25 -2.50
N ASN A 30 -11.13 10.28 -2.55
CA ASN A 30 -10.70 10.88 -3.81
C ASN A 30 -9.87 9.87 -4.61
N ASN A 31 -10.16 9.73 -5.90
CA ASN A 31 -9.44 8.82 -6.78
C ASN A 31 -8.98 9.49 -8.07
N GLU A 32 -8.83 10.81 -8.04
CA GLU A 32 -8.43 11.57 -9.22
C GLU A 32 -7.07 11.15 -9.75
N ASP A 33 -6.17 10.72 -8.86
CA ASP A 33 -4.83 10.28 -9.22
C ASP A 33 -4.66 8.77 -9.20
N GLY A 34 -5.75 8.02 -8.98
CA GLY A 34 -5.68 6.57 -8.88
C GLY A 34 -5.23 6.06 -7.52
N GLN A 35 -5.29 6.90 -6.48
CA GLN A 35 -4.84 6.52 -5.15
C GLN A 35 -5.72 5.46 -4.50
N CYS A 36 -6.93 5.27 -4.98
CA CYS A 36 -7.84 4.23 -4.51
C CYS A 36 -7.86 3.00 -5.42
N ASP A 37 -7.07 2.99 -6.48
CA ASP A 37 -7.02 1.87 -7.43
C ASP A 37 -6.02 0.83 -6.93
N ILE A 38 -6.43 0.10 -5.89
CA ILE A 38 -5.56 -0.90 -5.26
C ILE A 38 -5.25 -2.00 -6.28
N PRO A 39 -3.96 -2.28 -6.55
CA PRO A 39 -3.63 -3.33 -7.51
C PRO A 39 -4.13 -4.69 -7.06
N PRO A 40 -4.63 -5.51 -8.00
CA PRO A 40 -5.08 -6.85 -7.64
C PRO A 40 -3.91 -7.73 -7.22
N LEU A 41 -4.21 -8.71 -6.36
CA LEU A 41 -3.22 -9.65 -5.86
C LEU A 41 -3.18 -10.91 -6.74
N ASP A 42 -1.98 -11.46 -6.88
CA ASP A 42 -1.82 -12.77 -7.49
C ASP A 42 -2.32 -13.86 -6.53
N ALA A 43 -2.64 -15.02 -7.08
CA ALA A 43 -3.12 -16.14 -6.28
C ALA A 43 -2.11 -16.49 -5.18
N GLY A 44 -2.58 -16.69 -3.98
CA GLY A 44 -1.73 -17.03 -2.85
C GLY A 44 -1.08 -15.84 -2.17
N MET A 45 -1.31 -14.63 -2.68
CA MET A 45 -0.73 -13.40 -2.12
C MET A 45 -1.75 -12.67 -1.26
N SER A 46 -1.24 -11.91 -0.31
CA SER A 46 -2.06 -11.01 0.50
C SER A 46 -1.30 -9.73 0.75
N TYR A 47 -2.01 -8.70 1.18
CA TYR A 47 -1.39 -7.49 1.70
C TYR A 47 -1.25 -7.62 3.21
N THR A 48 -0.12 -7.16 3.74
CA THR A 48 0.19 -7.25 5.17
C THR A 48 0.26 -5.90 5.86
N GLN A 49 0.47 -4.82 5.09
CA GLN A 49 0.45 -3.46 5.62
C GLN A 49 -0.07 -2.51 4.56
N VAL A 50 -0.70 -1.44 5.00
CA VAL A 50 -1.16 -0.37 4.11
C VAL A 50 -0.78 0.97 4.73
N SER A 51 -0.54 1.97 3.88
CA SER A 51 -0.29 3.33 4.33
C SER A 51 -0.77 4.31 3.27
N ALA A 52 -1.54 5.30 3.69
CA ALA A 52 -2.07 6.34 2.80
C ALA A 52 -1.28 7.63 2.98
N GLY A 53 -0.81 8.19 1.86
CA GLY A 53 -0.10 9.46 1.86
C GLY A 53 -0.99 10.61 1.46
N GLY A 54 -0.40 11.67 0.91
CA GLY A 54 -1.16 12.82 0.42
C GLY A 54 -2.15 12.39 -0.64
N ASP A 55 -1.64 11.96 -1.78
CA ASP A 55 -2.45 11.52 -2.91
C ASP A 55 -1.95 10.19 -3.47
N HIS A 56 -1.37 9.35 -2.63
CA HIS A 56 -0.89 8.03 -3.05
C HIS A 56 -1.10 7.02 -1.92
N THR A 57 -1.01 5.75 -2.26
CA THR A 57 -1.20 4.62 -1.36
C THR A 57 -0.03 3.67 -1.52
N VAL A 58 0.51 3.16 -0.42
CA VAL A 58 1.60 2.20 -0.42
C VAL A 58 1.15 0.95 0.33
N LEU A 59 1.48 -0.21 -0.24
CA LEU A 59 1.04 -1.49 0.32
C LEU A 59 2.21 -2.46 0.35
N LEU A 60 2.29 -3.23 1.43
CA LEU A 60 3.29 -4.29 1.58
C LEU A 60 2.61 -5.63 1.33
N ARG A 61 3.20 -6.44 0.46
CA ARG A 61 2.65 -7.76 0.10
C ARG A 61 3.29 -8.85 0.93
N SER A 62 2.62 -9.99 0.99
CA SER A 62 3.06 -11.12 1.82
C SER A 62 4.41 -11.70 1.41
N ASP A 63 4.86 -11.47 0.17
CA ASP A 63 6.18 -11.92 -0.27
C ASP A 63 7.30 -10.92 0.06
N GLY A 64 6.99 -9.85 0.76
CA GLY A 64 7.97 -8.83 1.13
C GLY A 64 8.19 -7.75 0.09
N SER A 65 7.47 -7.79 -1.02
CA SER A 65 7.53 -6.72 -2.01
C SER A 65 6.54 -5.61 -1.66
N ALA A 66 6.79 -4.42 -2.14
CA ALA A 66 5.90 -3.28 -1.94
C ALA A 66 5.38 -2.79 -3.27
N ILE A 67 4.18 -2.22 -3.25
CA ILE A 67 3.57 -1.66 -4.44
C ILE A 67 2.87 -0.36 -4.04
N ALA A 68 2.73 0.54 -4.98
CA ALA A 68 2.11 1.83 -4.71
C ALA A 68 1.24 2.25 -5.89
N CYS A 69 0.25 3.07 -5.60
CA CYS A 69 -0.62 3.64 -6.63
C CYS A 69 -0.96 5.08 -6.27
N GLY A 70 -1.29 5.87 -7.27
CA GLY A 70 -1.69 7.25 -7.09
C GLY A 70 -0.77 8.23 -7.77
N ASN A 71 -0.70 9.44 -7.21
CA ASN A 71 0.08 10.53 -7.76
C ASN A 71 1.57 10.22 -7.74
N ASN A 72 2.26 10.50 -8.85
CA ASN A 72 3.69 10.23 -8.97
C ASN A 72 4.48 11.45 -9.43
N LEU A 73 3.97 12.65 -9.20
CA LEU A 73 4.65 13.88 -9.62
C LEU A 73 6.04 14.02 -9.00
N PHE A 74 6.22 13.47 -7.81
CA PHE A 74 7.50 13.55 -7.07
C PHE A 74 8.15 12.18 -6.93
N GLY A 75 7.74 11.18 -7.72
CA GLY A 75 8.31 9.84 -7.65
C GLY A 75 7.82 9.01 -6.47
N GLN A 76 6.74 9.42 -5.81
CA GLN A 76 6.29 8.75 -4.58
C GLN A 76 5.78 7.33 -4.79
N VAL A 77 5.40 6.95 -6.01
CA VAL A 77 4.98 5.59 -6.30
C VAL A 77 6.06 4.77 -7.01
N ASP A 78 7.23 5.35 -7.21
CA ASP A 78 8.36 4.64 -7.83
C ASP A 78 9.10 3.84 -6.78
N ILE A 79 8.62 2.63 -6.49
CA ILE A 79 9.19 1.77 -5.46
C ILE A 79 10.51 1.20 -5.97
N PRO A 80 11.65 1.38 -5.24
CA PRO A 80 12.92 0.81 -5.66
C PRO A 80 12.85 -0.72 -5.69
N GLN A 81 13.48 -1.30 -6.70
CA GLN A 81 13.57 -2.75 -6.82
C GLN A 81 14.48 -3.31 -5.73
N LEU A 82 14.10 -4.48 -5.23
CA LEU A 82 14.88 -5.18 -4.21
C LEU A 82 15.87 -6.14 -4.84
N GLU A 83 17.02 -6.28 -4.20
CA GLU A 83 17.97 -7.32 -4.55
C GLU A 83 17.44 -8.66 -4.08
N GLN A 84 17.91 -9.73 -4.71
CA GLN A 84 17.50 -11.09 -4.36
C GLN A 84 17.80 -11.37 -2.89
N GLY A 85 16.85 -11.93 -2.17
CA GLY A 85 17.01 -12.28 -0.77
C GLY A 85 16.68 -11.15 0.20
N ILE A 86 16.34 -9.97 -0.31
CA ILE A 86 15.98 -8.81 0.53
C ILE A 86 14.51 -8.51 0.31
N CYS A 87 13.81 -8.17 1.39
CA CYS A 87 12.40 -7.78 1.32
C CYS A 87 12.19 -6.51 2.11
N TYR A 88 11.03 -5.91 1.90
CA TYR A 88 10.58 -4.78 2.72
C TYR A 88 9.82 -5.33 3.92
N THR A 89 10.01 -4.70 5.07
CA THR A 89 9.36 -5.12 6.32
C THR A 89 8.36 -4.10 6.84
N GLN A 90 8.44 -2.86 6.38
CA GLN A 90 7.48 -1.81 6.75
C GLN A 90 7.36 -0.82 5.61
N VAL A 91 6.18 -0.22 5.49
CA VAL A 91 5.93 0.85 4.54
C VAL A 91 5.29 2.03 5.26
N SER A 92 5.59 3.23 4.79
CA SER A 92 4.99 4.45 5.32
C SER A 92 4.93 5.48 4.20
N ALA A 93 3.80 6.15 4.07
CA ALA A 93 3.59 7.17 3.07
C ALA A 93 3.46 8.54 3.71
N GLY A 94 4.23 9.52 3.22
CA GLY A 94 4.08 10.92 3.61
C GLY A 94 3.27 11.66 2.58
N MET A 95 3.29 12.98 2.66
CA MET A 95 2.51 13.81 1.72
C MET A 95 2.94 13.59 0.28
N THR A 96 4.25 13.60 0.02
CA THR A 96 4.79 13.51 -1.33
C THR A 96 5.94 12.52 -1.43
N HIS A 97 6.10 11.64 -0.43
CA HIS A 97 7.20 10.66 -0.41
C HIS A 97 6.73 9.35 0.17
N THR A 98 7.52 8.33 -0.05
CA THR A 98 7.29 6.98 0.46
C THR A 98 8.57 6.51 1.13
N VAL A 99 8.44 5.91 2.29
CA VAL A 99 9.57 5.35 3.05
C VAL A 99 9.34 3.86 3.23
N LEU A 100 10.39 3.09 2.98
CA LEU A 100 10.32 1.64 3.04
C LEU A 100 11.50 1.14 3.89
N LEU A 101 11.22 0.23 4.80
CA LEU A 101 12.25 -0.38 5.62
C LEU A 101 12.63 -1.73 5.03
N ARG A 102 13.90 -1.93 4.74
CA ARG A 102 14.42 -3.18 4.15
C ARG A 102 14.81 -4.16 5.25
N SER A 103 14.81 -5.44 4.90
CA SER A 103 15.18 -6.50 5.84
C SER A 103 16.67 -6.52 6.17
N ASP A 104 17.51 -5.87 5.36
CA ASP A 104 18.92 -5.75 5.67
C ASP A 104 19.19 -4.44 6.42
#